data_c5f33c0b00a2ab7a5b9e702693042b34
#
_entry.id   c5f33c0b00a2ab7a5b9e702693042b34
#
_cell.length_a   1.000
_cell.length_b   1.000
_cell.length_c   1.000
_cell.angle_alpha   90.00
_cell.angle_beta   90.00
_cell.angle_gamma   90.00
#
_symmetry.space_group_name_H-M   'P 1'
#
loop_
_entity.id
_entity.type
_entity.pdbx_description
1 polymer ?
#
loop_
_entity_poly.entity_id
_entity_poly.type
_entity_poly.pdbx_seq_one_letter_code
_entity_poly.pdbx_strand_id
1 'polypeptide(L)'
;LGNIDWASMLQKIAIALVILIITWLIAKVVKWAVSKLVTKIKFLQKQGTDGKQIGDSLGKVAGLIVWLFGLVAILQVFALTEVLSPVQDLLGGVMGFLPNLIGAAFIFIIGYVIANVIKQLIQTGLGTVDFSALVRKVPPGDAEEVDPETSIRTQRTIVDVIANIVFALILLVVSISALQVLGIAAISVPAQEMLQIVLTAIPQVIM
;
A
#
# COMPACT_ATOMS: atom_id res chain seq x y z
N LEU A 1 -37.46 -19.28 -40.41
CA LEU A 1 -37.77 -18.91 -39.04
C LEU A 1 -37.42 -20.12 -38.20
N GLY A 2 -36.17 -20.16 -37.68
CA GLY A 2 -35.66 -21.26 -36.86
C GLY A 2 -36.53 -21.44 -35.63
N ASN A 3 -36.82 -22.68 -35.27
CA ASN A 3 -37.51 -23.05 -34.06
C ASN A 3 -36.73 -22.50 -32.86
N ILE A 4 -37.22 -21.42 -32.28
CA ILE A 4 -36.71 -20.91 -31.03
C ILE A 4 -37.03 -21.96 -29.98
N ASP A 5 -36.03 -22.63 -29.48
CA ASP A 5 -36.16 -23.66 -28.46
C ASP A 5 -36.46 -22.99 -27.11
N TRP A 6 -37.74 -22.71 -26.89
CA TRP A 6 -38.24 -22.02 -25.71
C TRP A 6 -37.80 -22.71 -24.40
N ALA A 7 -37.66 -24.04 -24.45
CA ALA A 7 -37.20 -24.81 -23.30
C ALA A 7 -35.75 -24.48 -22.95
N SER A 8 -34.86 -24.39 -23.94
CA SER A 8 -33.44 -24.03 -23.73
C SER A 8 -33.27 -22.58 -23.28
N MET A 9 -34.09 -21.65 -23.79
CA MET A 9 -34.08 -20.26 -23.32
C MET A 9 -34.55 -20.13 -21.88
N LEU A 10 -35.64 -20.79 -21.50
CA LEU A 10 -36.12 -20.80 -20.11
C LEU A 10 -35.08 -21.40 -19.17
N GLN A 11 -34.40 -22.47 -19.56
CA GLN A 11 -33.30 -23.06 -18.77
C GLN A 11 -32.14 -22.09 -18.60
N LYS A 12 -31.70 -21.39 -19.65
CA LYS A 12 -30.63 -20.38 -19.58
C LYS A 12 -31.00 -19.22 -18.66
N ILE A 13 -32.25 -18.73 -18.74
CA ILE A 13 -32.77 -17.69 -17.89
C ILE A 13 -32.78 -18.14 -16.41
N ALA A 14 -33.25 -19.37 -16.14
CA ALA A 14 -33.23 -19.89 -14.76
C ALA A 14 -31.81 -20.01 -14.19
N ILE A 15 -30.85 -20.50 -14.99
CA ILE A 15 -29.46 -20.61 -14.61
C ILE A 15 -28.87 -19.20 -14.34
N ALA A 16 -29.14 -18.23 -15.23
CA ALA A 16 -28.69 -16.87 -15.09
C ALA A 16 -29.22 -16.21 -13.81
N LEU A 17 -30.47 -16.45 -13.44
CA LEU A 17 -31.07 -15.98 -12.19
C LEU A 17 -30.38 -16.58 -10.94
N VAL A 18 -30.08 -17.88 -10.98
CA VAL A 18 -29.36 -18.56 -9.91
C VAL A 18 -27.94 -17.93 -9.74
N ILE A 19 -27.23 -17.75 -10.87
CA ILE A 19 -25.89 -17.11 -10.86
C ILE A 19 -25.98 -15.69 -10.29
N LEU A 20 -26.99 -14.91 -10.66
CA LEU A 20 -27.19 -13.56 -10.18
C LEU A 20 -27.41 -13.52 -8.67
N ILE A 21 -28.22 -14.42 -8.12
CA ILE A 21 -28.47 -14.52 -6.67
C ILE A 21 -27.19 -14.90 -5.93
N ILE A 22 -26.45 -15.89 -6.43
CA ILE A 22 -25.19 -16.34 -5.84
C ILE A 22 -24.16 -15.21 -5.88
N THR A 23 -24.02 -14.52 -7.01
CA THR A 23 -23.11 -13.38 -7.18
C THR A 23 -23.45 -12.25 -6.20
N TRP A 24 -24.74 -11.93 -6.05
CA TRP A 24 -25.19 -10.92 -5.10
C TRP A 24 -24.83 -11.28 -3.66
N LEU A 25 -24.99 -12.54 -3.28
CA LEU A 25 -24.63 -13.03 -1.95
C LEU A 25 -23.12 -12.93 -1.71
N ILE A 26 -22.32 -13.42 -2.67
CA ILE A 26 -20.84 -13.37 -2.60
C ILE A 26 -20.36 -11.91 -2.55
N ALA A 27 -20.88 -11.03 -3.42
CA ALA A 27 -20.52 -9.63 -3.45
C ALA A 27 -20.77 -8.93 -2.09
N LYS A 28 -21.90 -9.26 -1.45
CA LYS A 28 -22.23 -8.73 -0.11
C LYS A 28 -21.26 -9.22 0.96
N VAL A 29 -20.90 -10.51 0.94
CA VAL A 29 -19.95 -11.09 1.88
C VAL A 29 -18.54 -10.50 1.68
N VAL A 30 -18.08 -10.40 0.43
CA VAL A 30 -16.76 -9.84 0.09
C VAL A 30 -16.68 -8.37 0.48
N LYS A 31 -17.69 -7.56 0.16
CA LYS A 31 -17.78 -6.17 0.57
C LYS A 31 -17.66 -6.03 2.10
N TRP A 32 -18.41 -6.82 2.84
CA TRP A 32 -18.38 -6.81 4.31
C TRP A 32 -17.02 -7.25 4.87
N ALA A 33 -16.44 -8.32 4.31
CA ALA A 33 -15.14 -8.83 4.74
C ALA A 33 -14.02 -7.83 4.50
N VAL A 34 -13.95 -7.23 3.31
CA VAL A 34 -12.94 -6.23 2.95
C VAL A 34 -13.09 -4.97 3.80
N SER A 35 -14.30 -4.44 3.93
CA SER A 35 -14.58 -3.27 4.77
C SER A 35 -14.13 -3.53 6.22
N LYS A 36 -14.44 -4.70 6.78
CA LYS A 36 -14.08 -5.07 8.16
C LYS A 36 -12.58 -5.30 8.35
N LEU A 37 -11.89 -5.88 7.36
CA LEU A 37 -10.44 -6.07 7.39
C LEU A 37 -9.72 -4.72 7.40
N VAL A 38 -10.09 -3.82 6.50
CA VAL A 38 -9.47 -2.50 6.36
C VAL A 38 -9.68 -1.65 7.61
N THR A 39 -10.88 -1.69 8.21
CA THR A 39 -11.16 -0.96 9.46
C THR A 39 -10.41 -1.49 10.69
N LYS A 40 -9.89 -2.73 10.66
CA LYS A 40 -9.06 -3.29 11.75
C LYS A 40 -7.60 -2.84 11.70
N ILE A 41 -7.13 -2.27 10.61
CA ILE A 41 -5.75 -1.81 10.48
C ILE A 41 -5.59 -0.50 11.26
N LYS A 42 -5.00 -0.61 12.46
CA LYS A 42 -4.79 0.53 13.40
C LYS A 42 -4.00 1.70 12.79
N PHE A 43 -3.21 1.43 11.75
CA PHE A 43 -2.43 2.44 11.05
C PHE A 43 -3.31 3.47 10.32
N LEU A 44 -4.43 3.02 9.75
CA LEU A 44 -5.38 3.90 9.06
C LEU A 44 -6.27 4.71 10.01
N GLN A 45 -6.37 4.28 11.28
CA GLN A 45 -7.16 4.99 12.30
C GLN A 45 -6.43 6.19 12.91
N LYS A 46 -5.10 6.27 12.77
CA LYS A 46 -4.28 7.30 13.43
C LYS A 46 -4.30 8.66 12.69
N GLN A 47 -4.81 8.72 11.47
CA GLN A 47 -4.84 9.93 10.63
C GLN A 47 -6.24 10.59 10.52
N GLY A 48 -7.12 10.40 11.50
CA GLY A 48 -8.41 11.08 11.52
C GLY A 48 -9.49 10.38 10.66
N THR A 49 -10.69 10.78 10.83
CA THR A 49 -12.04 10.43 10.36
C THR A 49 -12.22 9.47 9.14
N ASP A 50 -11.20 9.20 8.34
CA ASP A 50 -11.36 8.62 6.99
C ASP A 50 -11.15 7.11 6.87
N GLY A 51 -10.66 6.43 7.91
CA GLY A 51 -10.40 4.98 7.86
C GLY A 51 -11.66 4.14 7.58
N LYS A 52 -12.81 4.60 8.02
CA LYS A 52 -14.10 3.95 7.75
C LYS A 52 -14.54 4.19 6.31
N GLN A 53 -14.34 5.41 5.78
CA GLN A 53 -14.66 5.75 4.39
C GLN A 53 -13.78 4.97 3.41
N ILE A 54 -12.49 4.85 3.71
CA ILE A 54 -11.54 4.06 2.91
C ILE A 54 -11.96 2.58 2.91
N GLY A 55 -12.29 2.01 4.08
CA GLY A 55 -12.78 0.64 4.20
C GLY A 55 -14.06 0.39 3.39
N ASP A 56 -15.01 1.30 3.46
CA ASP A 56 -16.26 1.21 2.69
C ASP A 56 -16.02 1.37 1.19
N SER A 57 -15.12 2.24 0.78
CA SER A 57 -14.77 2.44 -0.64
C SER A 57 -14.07 1.21 -1.22
N LEU A 58 -13.09 0.66 -0.52
CA LEU A 58 -12.41 -0.59 -0.91
C LEU A 58 -13.38 -1.78 -0.93
N GLY A 59 -14.28 -1.85 0.05
CA GLY A 59 -15.34 -2.85 0.07
C GLY A 59 -16.29 -2.74 -1.13
N LYS A 60 -16.64 -1.50 -1.55
CA LYS A 60 -17.45 -1.28 -2.76
C LYS A 60 -16.72 -1.73 -4.00
N VAL A 61 -15.44 -1.38 -4.17
CA VAL A 61 -14.62 -1.80 -5.32
C VAL A 61 -14.52 -3.32 -5.39
N ALA A 62 -14.22 -3.99 -4.27
CA ALA A 62 -14.19 -5.44 -4.21
C ALA A 62 -15.55 -6.08 -4.56
N GLY A 63 -16.64 -5.50 -4.08
CA GLY A 63 -17.99 -5.93 -4.44
C GLY A 63 -18.30 -5.76 -5.93
N LEU A 64 -17.84 -4.67 -6.57
CA LEU A 64 -17.99 -4.44 -8.01
C LEU A 64 -17.20 -5.46 -8.83
N ILE A 65 -15.99 -5.83 -8.39
CA ILE A 65 -15.19 -6.88 -9.03
C ILE A 65 -15.96 -8.22 -9.01
N VAL A 66 -16.55 -8.60 -7.88
CA VAL A 66 -17.39 -9.81 -7.78
C VAL A 66 -18.59 -9.72 -8.71
N TRP A 67 -19.23 -8.57 -8.80
CA TRP A 67 -20.33 -8.33 -9.74
C TRP A 67 -19.91 -8.50 -11.20
N LEU A 68 -18.70 -8.05 -11.54
CA LEU A 68 -18.14 -8.22 -12.88
C LEU A 68 -17.91 -9.71 -13.21
N PHE A 69 -17.43 -10.52 -12.26
CA PHE A 69 -17.35 -11.97 -12.41
C PHE A 69 -18.72 -12.63 -12.63
N GLY A 70 -19.72 -12.19 -11.86
CA GLY A 70 -21.09 -12.67 -12.03
C GLY A 70 -21.66 -12.33 -13.40
N LEU A 71 -21.39 -11.11 -13.90
CA LEU A 71 -21.80 -10.70 -15.24
C LEU A 71 -21.18 -11.58 -16.32
N VAL A 72 -19.87 -11.87 -16.22
CA VAL A 72 -19.18 -12.79 -17.14
C VAL A 72 -19.80 -14.17 -17.12
N ALA A 73 -20.11 -14.70 -15.93
CA ALA A 73 -20.75 -16.01 -15.82
C ALA A 73 -22.15 -16.03 -16.48
N ILE A 74 -22.93 -14.95 -16.35
CA ILE A 74 -24.24 -14.83 -17.03
C ILE A 74 -24.06 -14.75 -18.55
N LEU A 75 -23.11 -13.96 -19.05
CA LEU A 75 -22.81 -13.83 -20.47
C LEU A 75 -22.37 -15.17 -21.10
N GLN A 76 -21.63 -16.00 -20.34
CA GLN A 76 -21.26 -17.36 -20.77
C GLN A 76 -22.48 -18.26 -20.97
N VAL A 77 -23.47 -18.19 -20.09
CA VAL A 77 -24.72 -18.97 -20.22
C VAL A 77 -25.43 -18.62 -21.49
N PHE A 78 -25.38 -17.35 -21.94
CA PHE A 78 -26.00 -16.91 -23.19
C PHE A 78 -25.11 -17.11 -24.42
N ALA A 79 -23.92 -17.71 -24.27
CA ALA A 79 -22.90 -17.92 -25.31
C ALA A 79 -22.51 -16.65 -26.09
N LEU A 80 -22.47 -15.50 -25.40
CA LEU A 80 -22.06 -14.20 -25.96
C LEU A 80 -20.54 -14.08 -25.93
N THR A 81 -19.83 -14.94 -26.63
CA THR A 81 -18.35 -15.06 -26.58
C THR A 81 -17.61 -13.82 -27.07
N GLU A 82 -18.17 -13.10 -28.03
CA GLU A 82 -17.55 -11.90 -28.60
C GLU A 82 -17.45 -10.74 -27.56
N VAL A 83 -18.47 -10.62 -26.69
CA VAL A 83 -18.50 -9.63 -25.61
C VAL A 83 -17.70 -10.08 -24.40
N LEU A 84 -17.48 -11.39 -24.27
CA LEU A 84 -16.78 -12.01 -23.15
C LEU A 84 -15.28 -11.80 -23.19
N SER A 85 -14.64 -11.82 -24.36
CA SER A 85 -13.19 -11.76 -24.50
C SER A 85 -12.58 -10.52 -23.82
N PRO A 86 -13.00 -9.27 -24.10
CA PRO A 86 -12.44 -8.10 -23.43
C PRO A 86 -12.66 -8.09 -21.92
N VAL A 87 -13.80 -8.62 -21.48
CA VAL A 87 -14.13 -8.66 -20.04
C VAL A 87 -13.31 -9.72 -19.31
N GLN A 88 -13.06 -10.87 -19.95
CA GLN A 88 -12.17 -11.90 -19.43
C GLN A 88 -10.73 -11.42 -19.34
N ASP A 89 -10.26 -10.66 -20.31
CA ASP A 89 -8.91 -10.05 -20.30
C ASP A 89 -8.75 -9.08 -19.14
N LEU A 90 -9.75 -8.24 -18.90
CA LEU A 90 -9.79 -7.33 -17.73
C LEU A 90 -9.77 -8.12 -16.41
N LEU A 91 -10.58 -9.18 -16.31
CA LEU A 91 -10.61 -10.02 -15.11
C LEU A 91 -9.31 -10.79 -14.92
N GLY A 92 -8.71 -11.30 -16.01
CA GLY A 92 -7.39 -11.93 -15.98
C GLY A 92 -6.33 -10.99 -15.45
N GLY A 93 -6.34 -9.74 -15.89
CA GLY A 93 -5.47 -8.67 -15.37
C GLY A 93 -5.65 -8.43 -13.86
N VAL A 94 -6.91 -8.32 -13.41
CA VAL A 94 -7.22 -8.14 -11.99
C VAL A 94 -6.78 -9.37 -11.16
N MET A 95 -7.03 -10.58 -11.66
CA MET A 95 -6.62 -11.81 -10.96
C MET A 95 -5.10 -11.98 -10.92
N GLY A 96 -4.39 -11.59 -11.98
CA GLY A 96 -2.92 -11.56 -12.01
C GLY A 96 -2.34 -10.51 -11.07
N PHE A 97 -3.05 -9.42 -10.83
CA PHE A 97 -2.63 -8.36 -9.91
C PHE A 97 -2.76 -8.76 -8.43
N LEU A 98 -3.72 -9.61 -8.06
CA LEU A 98 -3.95 -10.02 -6.66
C LEU A 98 -2.73 -10.67 -5.98
N PRO A 99 -2.04 -11.67 -6.56
CA PRO A 99 -0.83 -12.23 -5.99
C PRO A 99 0.27 -11.19 -5.80
N ASN A 100 0.42 -10.29 -6.77
CA ASN A 100 1.40 -9.21 -6.71
C ASN A 100 1.09 -8.22 -5.59
N LEU A 101 -0.18 -7.91 -5.37
CA LEU A 101 -0.64 -7.06 -4.27
C LEU A 101 -0.29 -7.67 -2.90
N ILE A 102 -0.50 -8.98 -2.74
CA ILE A 102 -0.15 -9.70 -1.52
C ILE A 102 1.38 -9.68 -1.32
N GLY A 103 2.15 -9.97 -2.36
CA GLY A 103 3.61 -9.92 -2.33
C GLY A 103 4.15 -8.55 -1.96
N ALA A 104 3.63 -7.50 -2.59
CA ALA A 104 3.98 -6.11 -2.29
C ALA A 104 3.66 -5.71 -0.85
N ALA A 105 2.47 -6.09 -0.36
CA ALA A 105 2.08 -5.85 1.02
C ALA A 105 3.01 -6.55 2.01
N PHE A 106 3.44 -7.78 1.70
CA PHE A 106 4.37 -8.54 2.52
C PHE A 106 5.75 -7.87 2.60
N ILE A 107 6.29 -7.44 1.45
CA ILE A 107 7.55 -6.69 1.38
C ILE A 107 7.46 -5.40 2.18
N PHE A 108 6.37 -4.66 2.02
CA PHE A 108 6.18 -3.40 2.74
C PHE A 108 6.11 -3.59 4.25
N ILE A 109 5.38 -4.60 4.73
CA ILE A 109 5.25 -4.89 6.17
C ILE A 109 6.60 -5.29 6.76
N ILE A 110 7.33 -6.22 6.12
CA ILE A 110 8.65 -6.66 6.59
C ILE A 110 9.64 -5.48 6.56
N GLY A 111 9.68 -4.74 5.46
CA GLY A 111 10.55 -3.59 5.30
C GLY A 111 10.27 -2.48 6.33
N TYR A 112 9.00 -2.22 6.63
CA TYR A 112 8.61 -1.28 7.70
C TYR A 112 9.12 -1.73 9.07
N VAL A 113 8.99 -3.02 9.39
CA VAL A 113 9.50 -3.58 10.66
C VAL A 113 11.01 -3.40 10.75
N ILE A 114 11.75 -3.75 9.68
CA ILE A 114 13.21 -3.59 9.61
C ILE A 114 13.60 -2.11 9.76
N ALA A 115 12.95 -1.22 9.03
CA ALA A 115 13.20 0.22 9.11
C ALA A 115 12.99 0.75 10.53
N ASN A 116 11.93 0.29 11.21
CA ASN A 116 11.63 0.69 12.58
C ASN A 116 12.66 0.15 13.57
N VAL A 117 13.14 -1.07 13.41
CA VAL A 117 14.23 -1.64 14.24
C VAL A 117 15.51 -0.85 14.04
N ILE A 118 15.89 -0.53 12.80
CA ILE A 118 17.09 0.28 12.51
C ILE A 118 16.96 1.67 13.13
N LYS A 119 15.80 2.32 13.01
CA LYS A 119 15.53 3.60 13.69
C LYS A 119 15.78 3.50 15.19
N GLN A 120 15.25 2.48 15.86
CA GLN A 120 15.43 2.27 17.29
C GLN A 120 16.89 2.02 17.66
N LEU A 121 17.63 1.26 16.85
CA LEU A 121 19.06 1.02 17.04
C LEU A 121 19.85 2.32 16.94
N ILE A 122 19.54 3.18 15.97
CA ILE A 122 20.18 4.50 15.83
C ILE A 122 19.86 5.38 17.05
N GLN A 123 18.60 5.44 17.47
CA GLN A 123 18.20 6.23 18.64
C GLN A 123 18.89 5.75 19.92
N THR A 124 19.01 4.44 20.11
CA THR A 124 19.66 3.87 21.28
C THR A 124 21.17 4.01 21.19
N GLY A 125 21.80 3.68 20.04
CA GLY A 125 23.25 3.71 19.85
C GLY A 125 23.83 5.12 19.88
N LEU A 126 23.21 6.05 19.14
CA LEU A 126 23.63 7.45 19.12
C LEU A 126 23.20 8.22 20.38
N GLY A 127 22.16 7.78 21.07
CA GLY A 127 21.73 8.38 22.34
C GLY A 127 22.73 8.20 23.47
N THR A 128 23.66 7.25 23.34
CA THR A 128 24.77 7.04 24.33
C THR A 128 26.04 7.82 23.99
N VAL A 129 26.13 8.39 22.79
CA VAL A 129 27.29 9.17 22.35
C VAL A 129 27.12 10.61 22.81
N ASP A 130 28.11 11.12 23.54
CA ASP A 130 28.12 12.50 24.01
C ASP A 130 28.49 13.46 22.87
N PHE A 131 27.47 14.04 22.22
CA PHE A 131 27.67 15.03 21.15
C PHE A 131 28.03 16.45 21.68
N SER A 132 28.15 16.64 22.96
CA SER A 132 28.48 17.93 23.56
C SER A 132 29.82 18.50 23.07
N ALA A 133 30.77 17.62 22.73
CA ALA A 133 32.04 17.99 22.13
C ALA A 133 31.94 18.57 20.71
N LEU A 134 30.92 18.17 19.93
CA LEU A 134 30.65 18.69 18.58
C LEU A 134 29.97 20.06 18.65
N VAL A 135 29.04 20.24 19.58
CA VAL A 135 28.33 21.51 19.80
C VAL A 135 29.30 22.60 20.32
N ARG A 136 30.31 22.22 21.10
CA ARG A 136 31.36 23.15 21.59
C ARG A 136 32.28 23.72 20.51
N LYS A 137 32.33 23.12 19.31
CA LYS A 137 33.12 23.61 18.17
C LYS A 137 32.45 24.72 17.36
N VAL A 138 31.18 25.02 17.62
CA VAL A 138 30.52 26.20 17.05
C VAL A 138 31.04 27.43 17.82
N PRO A 139 31.65 28.45 17.16
CA PRO A 139 32.21 29.61 17.84
C PRO A 139 31.15 30.29 18.70
N PRO A 140 31.46 30.68 19.93
CA PRO A 140 30.53 31.36 20.81
C PRO A 140 30.31 32.79 20.31
N GLY A 141 29.20 33.02 19.61
CA GLY A 141 28.56 34.31 19.59
C GLY A 141 27.70 34.37 20.84
N ASP A 142 28.07 35.23 21.79
CA ASP A 142 27.35 35.58 23.00
C ASP A 142 26.70 34.38 23.73
N ALA A 143 27.54 33.56 24.38
CA ALA A 143 27.10 32.41 25.13
C ALA A 143 26.63 32.85 26.51
N GLU A 144 25.33 33.08 26.67
CA GLU A 144 24.65 32.78 27.92
C GLU A 144 24.89 31.30 28.27
N GLU A 145 25.19 31.01 29.54
CA GLU A 145 25.44 29.66 30.08
C GLU A 145 24.36 28.70 29.57
N VAL A 146 24.75 27.80 28.66
CA VAL A 146 23.85 26.80 28.11
C VAL A 146 23.52 25.80 29.21
N ASP A 147 22.32 25.93 29.76
CA ASP A 147 21.77 25.07 30.79
C ASP A 147 21.94 23.59 30.37
N PRO A 148 22.46 22.71 31.25
CA PRO A 148 22.65 21.27 30.93
C PRO A 148 21.41 20.58 30.38
N GLU A 149 20.20 21.00 30.77
CA GLU A 149 18.95 20.49 30.24
C GLU A 149 18.73 20.85 28.77
N THR A 150 19.15 22.02 28.33
CA THR A 150 19.04 22.46 26.93
C THR A 150 19.95 21.66 26.00
N SER A 151 21.15 21.31 26.47
CA SER A 151 22.12 20.50 25.71
C SER A 151 21.60 19.07 25.49
N ILE A 152 21.01 18.46 26.52
CA ILE A 152 20.40 17.10 26.43
C ILE A 152 19.20 17.09 25.51
N ARG A 153 18.36 18.11 25.52
CA ARG A 153 17.20 18.25 24.61
C ARG A 153 17.65 18.38 23.15
N THR A 154 18.65 19.22 22.90
CA THR A 154 19.20 19.42 21.55
C THR A 154 19.84 18.15 21.01
N GLN A 155 20.57 17.41 21.82
CA GLN A 155 21.18 16.12 21.47
C GLN A 155 20.10 15.08 21.06
N ARG A 156 19.06 14.92 21.87
CA ARG A 156 17.94 14.00 21.54
C ARG A 156 17.26 14.40 20.24
N THR A 157 17.05 15.70 20.02
CA THR A 157 16.44 16.18 18.78
C THR A 157 17.29 15.84 17.56
N ILE A 158 18.62 16.00 17.62
CA ILE A 158 19.53 15.68 16.51
C ILE A 158 19.51 14.17 16.22
N VAL A 159 19.60 13.33 17.24
CA VAL A 159 19.54 11.87 17.09
C VAL A 159 18.19 11.41 16.49
N ASP A 160 17.10 12.01 16.97
CA ASP A 160 15.77 11.71 16.45
C ASP A 160 15.60 12.14 14.99
N VAL A 161 16.15 13.28 14.59
CA VAL A 161 16.14 13.74 13.20
C VAL A 161 16.93 12.78 12.31
N ILE A 162 18.15 12.40 12.71
CA ILE A 162 18.97 11.45 11.95
C ILE A 162 18.25 10.10 11.82
N ALA A 163 17.74 9.58 12.94
CA ALA A 163 17.01 8.30 12.96
C ALA A 163 15.75 8.34 12.07
N ASN A 164 15.04 9.47 12.04
CA ASN A 164 13.87 9.65 11.19
C ASN A 164 14.24 9.78 9.70
N ILE A 165 15.35 10.45 9.37
CA ILE A 165 15.86 10.53 7.99
C ILE A 165 16.23 9.14 7.48
N VAL A 166 17.00 8.36 8.26
CA VAL A 166 17.38 7.01 7.89
C VAL A 166 16.13 6.10 7.74
N PHE A 167 15.19 6.20 8.67
CA PHE A 167 13.91 5.49 8.58
C PHE A 167 13.17 5.85 7.30
N ALA A 168 13.07 7.13 6.96
CA ALA A 168 12.39 7.58 5.74
C ALA A 168 13.08 7.07 4.46
N LEU A 169 14.42 7.07 4.43
CA LEU A 169 15.20 6.53 3.30
C LEU A 169 14.95 5.03 3.12
N ILE A 170 15.01 4.25 4.21
CA ILE A 170 14.74 2.81 4.15
C ILE A 170 13.30 2.55 3.71
N LEU A 171 12.35 3.29 4.26
CA LEU A 171 10.94 3.16 3.90
C LEU A 171 10.70 3.52 2.43
N LEU A 172 11.41 4.49 1.89
CA LEU A 172 11.36 4.86 0.47
C LEU A 172 11.87 3.71 -0.41
N VAL A 173 13.01 3.09 -0.08
CA VAL A 173 13.54 1.93 -0.80
C VAL A 173 12.55 0.76 -0.76
N VAL A 174 12.01 0.46 0.42
CA VAL A 174 11.01 -0.59 0.62
C VAL A 174 9.74 -0.32 -0.18
N SER A 175 9.28 0.94 -0.21
CA SER A 175 8.10 1.33 -1.00
C SER A 175 8.33 1.14 -2.50
N ILE A 176 9.50 1.51 -3.01
CA ILE A 176 9.87 1.27 -4.42
C ILE A 176 9.87 -0.23 -4.72
N SER A 177 10.48 -1.04 -3.85
CA SER A 177 10.50 -2.50 -4.00
C SER A 177 9.09 -3.12 -4.00
N ALA A 178 8.22 -2.64 -3.12
CA ALA A 178 6.82 -3.06 -3.10
C ALA A 178 6.07 -2.67 -4.38
N LEU A 179 6.29 -1.46 -4.91
CA LEU A 179 5.70 -1.00 -6.18
C LEU A 179 6.21 -1.81 -7.39
N GLN A 180 7.46 -2.26 -7.38
CA GLN A 180 8.00 -3.14 -8.43
C GLN A 180 7.28 -4.48 -8.45
N VAL A 181 7.04 -5.08 -7.28
CA VAL A 181 6.31 -6.36 -7.18
C VAL A 181 4.84 -6.20 -7.60
N LEU A 182 4.25 -5.02 -7.37
CA LEU A 182 2.92 -4.69 -7.91
C LEU A 182 2.87 -4.68 -9.44
N GLY A 183 4.01 -4.64 -10.12
CA GLY A 183 4.08 -4.58 -11.58
C GLY A 183 3.72 -3.20 -12.16
N ILE A 184 3.71 -2.14 -11.34
CA ILE A 184 3.43 -0.77 -11.78
C ILE A 184 4.75 -0.12 -12.26
N ALA A 185 5.24 -0.57 -13.42
CA ALA A 185 6.49 -0.11 -14.00
C ALA A 185 6.52 1.43 -14.22
N ALA A 186 5.38 2.02 -14.53
CA ALA A 186 5.25 3.46 -14.75
C ALA A 186 5.60 4.32 -13.52
N ILE A 187 5.51 3.76 -12.31
CA ILE A 187 5.82 4.47 -11.06
C ILE A 187 7.19 4.04 -10.51
N SER A 188 7.55 2.76 -10.68
CA SER A 188 8.80 2.22 -10.12
C SER A 188 10.05 2.77 -10.80
N VAL A 189 10.01 3.05 -12.10
CA VAL A 189 11.17 3.59 -12.84
C VAL A 189 11.51 5.02 -12.39
N PRO A 190 10.59 6.00 -12.41
CA PRO A 190 10.90 7.36 -11.93
C PRO A 190 11.31 7.39 -10.46
N ALA A 191 10.70 6.53 -9.62
CA ALA A 191 11.02 6.48 -8.20
C ALA A 191 12.46 5.97 -7.95
N GLN A 192 12.95 5.01 -8.75
CA GLN A 192 14.34 4.55 -8.69
C GLN A 192 15.33 5.63 -9.12
N GLU A 193 15.02 6.38 -10.17
CA GLU A 193 15.84 7.50 -10.64
C GLU A 193 15.96 8.58 -9.55
N MET A 194 14.85 8.94 -8.91
CA MET A 194 14.85 9.89 -7.78
C MET A 194 15.68 9.37 -6.59
N LEU A 195 15.58 8.08 -6.27
CA LEU A 195 16.39 7.46 -5.21
C LEU A 195 17.89 7.53 -5.54
N GLN A 196 18.27 7.24 -6.78
CA GLN A 196 19.66 7.35 -7.23
C GLN A 196 20.18 8.79 -7.10
N ILE A 197 19.39 9.79 -7.49
CA ILE A 197 19.74 11.21 -7.34
C ILE A 197 19.99 11.54 -5.86
N VAL A 198 19.12 11.11 -4.95
CA VAL A 198 19.26 11.36 -3.51
C VAL A 198 20.52 10.69 -2.97
N LEU A 199 20.76 9.42 -3.31
CA LEU A 199 21.93 8.67 -2.84
C LEU A 199 23.26 9.23 -3.38
N THR A 200 23.27 9.76 -4.60
CA THR A 200 24.48 10.37 -5.20
C THR A 200 24.70 11.79 -4.72
N ALA A 201 23.67 12.51 -4.29
CA ALA A 201 23.79 13.87 -3.75
C ALA A 201 24.38 13.88 -2.32
N ILE A 202 24.14 12.83 -1.51
CA ILE A 202 24.63 12.75 -0.13
C ILE A 202 26.15 12.88 -0.03
N PRO A 203 27.00 12.16 -0.80
CA PRO A 203 28.44 12.29 -0.74
C PRO A 203 28.96 13.67 -1.15
N GLN A 204 28.24 14.35 -2.09
CA GLN A 204 28.63 15.66 -2.59
C GLN A 204 28.40 16.80 -1.58
N VAL A 205 27.49 16.59 -0.62
CA VAL A 205 27.20 17.57 0.43
C VAL A 205 28.16 17.44 1.61
N ILE A 206 28.82 16.27 1.75
CA ILE A 206 29.71 15.96 2.87
C ILE A 206 31.19 16.31 2.54
N MET A 207 31.54 16.48 1.27
CA MET A 207 32.85 16.97 0.83
C MET A 207 32.91 18.48 0.75
#